data_04c3d2fec355ee75b3cbaa24cd921e62
#
_entry.id   04c3d2fec355ee75b3cbaa24cd921e62
#
_cell.length_a   1.000
_cell.length_b   1.000
_cell.length_c   1.000
_cell.angle_alpha   90.00
_cell.angle_beta   90.00
_cell.angle_gamma   90.00
#
_symmetry.space_group_name_H-M   'P 1'
#
loop_
_entity.id
_entity.type
_entity.pdbx_description
1 polymer ?
#
loop_
_entity_poly.entity_id
_entity_poly.type
_entity_poly.pdbx_seq_one_letter_code
_entity_poly.pdbx_strand_id
1 'polypeptide(L)'
;MLEELKRRVYEANMLLPKYGLVTFTWGNVSEIDRETGYFAIKPSGVDYDKLTPEDMVLMDLEGNKIEGRYNPSSDTATHIELYKAFTDRKSVV
;
A
#
# COMPACT_ATOMS: atom_id res chain seq x y z
N MET A 1 13.17 0.64 -6.71
CA MET A 1 12.57 1.99 -6.79
C MET A 1 11.79 2.30 -5.52
N LEU A 2 12.06 3.43 -4.87
CA LEU A 2 11.34 3.89 -3.68
C LEU A 2 11.35 2.86 -2.52
N GLU A 3 12.49 2.25 -2.25
CA GLU A 3 12.62 1.20 -1.23
C GLU A 3 12.28 1.69 0.17
N GLU A 4 12.61 2.95 0.49
CA GLU A 4 12.27 3.53 1.79
C GLU A 4 10.77 3.70 1.93
N LEU A 5 10.08 4.12 0.87
CA LEU A 5 8.62 4.23 0.86
C LEU A 5 7.98 2.85 1.09
N LYS A 6 8.48 1.84 0.37
CA LYS A 6 7.97 0.47 0.52
C LYS A 6 8.15 -0.04 1.94
N ARG A 7 9.30 0.24 2.56
CA ARG A 7 9.57 -0.18 3.92
C ARG A 7 8.61 0.46 4.91
N ARG A 8 8.35 1.76 4.77
CA ARG A 8 7.41 2.45 5.65
C ARG A 8 5.99 1.90 5.50
N VAL A 9 5.58 1.62 4.27
CA VAL A 9 4.25 1.05 4.02
C VAL A 9 4.16 -0.37 4.58
N TYR A 10 5.21 -1.16 4.42
CA TYR A 10 5.27 -2.50 5.00
C TYR A 10 5.11 -2.43 6.52
N GLU A 11 5.91 -1.59 7.18
CA GLU A 11 5.87 -1.47 8.63
C GLU A 11 4.50 -1.01 9.14
N ALA A 12 3.89 -0.04 8.45
CA ALA A 12 2.56 0.45 8.81
C ALA A 12 1.50 -0.64 8.68
N ASN A 13 1.57 -1.45 7.62
CA ASN A 13 0.64 -2.56 7.44
C ASN A 13 0.82 -3.63 8.53
N MET A 14 2.06 -3.88 8.95
CA MET A 14 2.31 -4.86 10.00
C MET A 14 1.79 -4.44 11.38
N LEU A 15 1.55 -3.16 11.59
CA LEU A 15 0.95 -2.68 12.84
C LEU A 15 -0.55 -2.99 12.91
N LEU A 16 -1.23 -3.15 11.77
CA LEU A 16 -2.66 -3.40 11.75
C LEU A 16 -3.05 -4.70 12.47
N PRO A 17 -2.45 -5.86 12.13
CA PRO A 17 -2.78 -7.08 12.86
C PRO A 17 -2.29 -7.07 14.30
N LYS A 18 -1.17 -6.39 14.57
CA LYS A 18 -0.62 -6.27 15.92
C LYS A 18 -1.62 -5.62 16.89
N TYR A 19 -2.41 -4.66 16.41
CA TYR A 19 -3.39 -3.96 17.23
C TYR A 19 -4.81 -4.46 17.01
N GLY A 20 -4.97 -5.60 16.32
CA GLY A 20 -6.28 -6.19 16.08
C GLY A 20 -7.18 -5.37 15.16
N LEU A 21 -6.58 -4.56 14.28
CA LEU A 21 -7.33 -3.67 13.40
C LEU A 21 -7.72 -4.31 12.06
N VAL A 22 -7.28 -5.54 11.82
CA VAL A 22 -7.60 -6.26 10.59
C VAL A 22 -7.97 -7.70 10.92
N THR A 23 -8.72 -8.34 10.01
CA THR A 23 -9.06 -9.76 10.05
C THR A 23 -8.55 -10.39 8.75
N PHE A 24 -7.79 -11.48 8.86
CA PHE A 24 -7.17 -12.16 7.71
C PHE A 24 -6.24 -11.20 6.95
N THR A 25 -6.48 -10.98 5.65
CA THR A 25 -5.67 -10.09 4.81
C THR A 25 -6.37 -8.75 4.54
N TRP A 26 -7.50 -8.52 5.16
CA TRP A 26 -8.29 -7.30 4.93
C TRP A 26 -7.75 -6.13 5.74
N GLY A 27 -7.90 -4.93 5.18
CA GLY A 27 -7.38 -3.71 5.77
C GLY A 27 -5.95 -3.46 5.34
N ASN A 28 -5.63 -2.22 5.00
CA ASN A 28 -4.27 -1.90 4.54
C ASN A 28 -4.00 -0.41 4.60
N VAL A 29 -2.72 -0.08 4.60
CA VAL A 29 -2.19 1.27 4.57
C VAL A 29 -1.39 1.45 3.29
N SER A 30 -1.49 2.60 2.68
CA SER A 30 -0.61 3.01 1.59
C SER A 30 0.00 4.37 1.89
N GLU A 31 1.05 4.73 1.16
CA GLU A 31 1.67 6.05 1.25
C GLU A 31 2.11 6.48 -0.14
N ILE A 32 1.86 7.75 -0.48
CA ILE A 32 2.23 8.30 -1.77
C ILE A 32 3.49 9.16 -1.65
N ASP A 33 4.35 9.06 -2.68
CA ASP A 33 5.42 10.01 -2.89
C ASP A 33 4.90 11.10 -3.83
N ARG A 34 4.71 12.30 -3.30
CA ARG A 34 4.13 13.40 -4.08
C ARG A 34 5.04 13.91 -5.18
N GLU A 35 6.34 13.66 -5.11
CA GLU A 35 7.27 14.06 -6.16
C GLU A 35 7.10 13.22 -7.42
N THR A 36 6.99 11.90 -7.26
CA THR A 36 6.82 11.00 -8.42
C THR A 36 5.36 10.76 -8.76
N GLY A 37 4.45 10.96 -7.80
CA GLY A 37 3.05 10.61 -7.96
C GLY A 37 2.79 9.11 -7.80
N TYR A 38 3.77 8.34 -7.35
CA TYR A 38 3.63 6.91 -7.13
C TYR A 38 3.31 6.62 -5.66
N PHE A 39 2.49 5.61 -5.41
CA PHE A 39 2.22 5.17 -4.05
C PHE A 39 2.55 3.68 -3.91
N ALA A 40 2.94 3.29 -2.70
CA ALA A 40 3.19 1.89 -2.37
C ALA A 40 1.99 1.35 -1.61
N ILE A 41 1.59 0.13 -1.94
CA ILE A 41 0.43 -0.50 -1.33
C ILE A 41 0.69 -2.00 -1.16
N LYS A 42 0.06 -2.59 -0.16
CA LYS A 42 0.15 -4.02 0.12
C LYS A 42 -0.38 -4.82 -1.07
N PRO A 43 0.27 -5.95 -1.42
CA PRO A 43 -0.27 -6.84 -2.46
C PRO A 43 -1.54 -7.55 -1.99
N SER A 44 -2.35 -7.96 -2.96
CA SER A 44 -3.57 -8.72 -2.71
C SER A 44 -3.23 -10.17 -2.37
N GLY A 45 -3.90 -10.71 -1.34
CA GLY A 45 -3.88 -12.15 -1.07
C GLY A 45 -2.60 -12.70 -0.47
N VAL A 46 -1.70 -11.85 0.02
CA VAL A 46 -0.49 -12.30 0.71
C VAL A 46 -0.69 -12.16 2.21
N ASP A 47 -0.47 -13.24 2.94
CA ASP A 47 -0.61 -13.23 4.39
C ASP A 47 0.41 -12.30 5.04
N TYR A 48 0.01 -11.65 6.14
CA TYR A 48 0.89 -10.71 6.84
C TYR A 48 2.20 -11.37 7.30
N ASP A 49 2.16 -12.63 7.72
CA ASP A 49 3.35 -13.33 8.20
C ASP A 49 4.33 -13.73 7.08
N LYS A 50 3.90 -13.65 5.83
CA LYS A 50 4.73 -13.95 4.66
C LYS A 50 5.16 -12.71 3.89
N LEU A 51 4.65 -11.55 4.30
CA LEU A 51 4.87 -10.29 3.60
C LEU A 51 6.28 -9.76 3.89
N THR A 52 6.91 -9.19 2.86
CA THR A 52 8.21 -8.51 3.00
C THR A 52 8.10 -7.11 2.42
N PRO A 53 9.01 -6.19 2.78
CA PRO A 53 8.97 -4.84 2.21
C PRO A 53 9.06 -4.81 0.68
N GLU A 54 9.81 -5.76 0.09
CA GLU A 54 9.97 -5.85 -1.35
C GLU A 54 8.68 -6.27 -2.06
N ASP A 55 7.73 -6.83 -1.33
CA ASP A 55 6.45 -7.28 -1.89
C ASP A 55 5.47 -6.13 -2.10
N MET A 56 5.76 -4.95 -1.55
CA MET A 56 4.89 -3.78 -1.74
C MET A 56 4.85 -3.44 -3.22
N VAL A 57 3.66 -3.06 -3.70
CA VAL A 57 3.43 -2.75 -5.11
C VAL A 57 3.43 -1.23 -5.29
N LEU A 58 4.16 -0.75 -6.30
CA LEU A 58 4.14 0.68 -6.66
C LEU A 58 3.13 0.89 -7.77
N MET A 59 2.24 1.86 -7.55
CA MET A 59 1.15 2.21 -8.46
C MET A 59 1.19 3.69 -8.76
N ASP A 60 0.66 4.09 -9.92
CA ASP A 60 0.37 5.49 -10.17
C ASP A 60 -1.11 5.79 -9.90
N LEU A 61 -1.49 7.06 -10.00
CA LEU A 61 -2.87 7.48 -9.71
C LEU A 61 -3.85 7.18 -10.84
N GLU A 62 -3.38 6.65 -11.96
CA GLU A 62 -4.22 6.16 -13.06
C GLU A 62 -4.50 4.67 -12.95
N GLY A 63 -3.97 4.01 -11.94
CA GLY A 63 -4.18 2.59 -11.72
C GLY A 63 -3.18 1.69 -12.43
N ASN A 64 -2.08 2.23 -12.92
CA ASN A 64 -1.03 1.44 -13.56
C ASN A 64 -0.02 0.95 -12.54
N LYS A 65 0.36 -0.33 -12.64
CA LYS A 65 1.41 -0.87 -11.79
C LYS A 65 2.77 -0.43 -12.34
N ILE A 66 3.55 0.23 -11.50
CA ILE A 66 4.88 0.73 -11.86
C ILE A 66 5.94 -0.33 -11.55
N GLU A 67 5.81 -1.01 -10.40
CA GLU A 67 6.77 -2.03 -9.98
C GLU A 67 6.09 -2.99 -9.01
N GLY A 68 6.41 -4.28 -9.11
CA GLY A 68 5.93 -5.29 -8.17
C GLY A 68 5.58 -6.59 -8.88
N ARG A 69 5.84 -7.72 -8.19
CA ARG A 69 5.57 -9.06 -8.74
C ARG A 69 4.14 -9.54 -8.45
N TYR A 70 3.46 -8.90 -7.51
CA TYR A 70 2.09 -9.27 -7.14
C TYR A 70 1.10 -8.24 -7.65
N ASN A 71 -0.17 -8.60 -7.64
CA ASN A 71 -1.24 -7.65 -7.89
C ASN A 71 -1.43 -6.77 -6.65
N PRO A 72 -1.78 -5.49 -6.83
CA PRO A 72 -2.03 -4.61 -5.70
C PRO A 72 -3.30 -5.02 -4.96
N SER A 73 -3.42 -4.53 -3.71
CA SER A 73 -4.62 -4.74 -2.90
C SER A 73 -5.90 -4.41 -3.67
N SER A 74 -6.98 -5.16 -3.39
CA SER A 74 -8.29 -4.87 -3.97
C SER A 74 -8.83 -3.50 -3.57
N ASP A 75 -8.27 -2.87 -2.52
CA ASP A 75 -8.64 -1.52 -2.08
C ASP A 75 -7.93 -0.40 -2.84
N THR A 76 -7.13 -0.73 -3.85
CA THR A 76 -6.32 0.24 -4.59
C THR A 76 -7.16 1.38 -5.15
N ALA A 77 -8.33 1.09 -5.73
CA ALA A 77 -9.20 2.12 -6.29
C ALA A 77 -9.64 3.13 -5.23
N THR A 78 -9.95 2.67 -4.02
CA THR A 78 -10.32 3.54 -2.90
C THR A 78 -9.16 4.44 -2.49
N HIS A 79 -7.95 3.88 -2.40
CA HIS A 79 -6.75 4.67 -2.08
C HIS A 79 -6.50 5.75 -3.14
N ILE A 80 -6.65 5.41 -4.43
CA ILE A 80 -6.47 6.36 -5.53
C ILE A 80 -7.46 7.53 -5.38
N GLU A 81 -8.72 7.23 -5.14
CA GLU A 81 -9.73 8.29 -4.97
C GLU A 81 -9.41 9.19 -3.79
N LEU A 82 -8.94 8.63 -2.69
CA LEU A 82 -8.53 9.42 -1.52
C LEU A 82 -7.35 10.33 -1.84
N TYR A 83 -6.35 9.83 -2.57
CA TYR A 83 -5.20 10.66 -2.95
C TYR A 83 -5.57 11.79 -3.92
N LYS A 84 -6.56 11.56 -4.78
CA LYS A 84 -7.04 12.61 -5.70
C LYS A 84 -7.86 13.66 -4.97
N ALA A 85 -8.60 13.27 -3.94
CA ALA A 85 -9.47 14.17 -3.20
C ALA A 85 -8.73 14.97 -2.12
N PHE A 86 -7.65 14.43 -1.57
CA PHE A 86 -6.94 15.01 -0.43
C PHE A 86 -5.45 15.09 -0.73
N THR A 87 -4.75 15.96 0.03
CA THR A 87 -3.30 16.13 -0.13
C THR A 87 -2.48 15.29 0.83
N ASP A 88 -3.13 14.43 1.61
CA ASP A 88 -2.46 13.56 2.56
C ASP A 88 -1.52 12.58 1.86
N ARG A 89 -0.49 12.13 2.58
CA ARG A 89 0.49 11.17 2.07
C ARG A 89 0.13 9.73 2.39
N LYS A 90 -0.72 9.51 3.39
CA LYS A 90 -1.10 8.17 3.84
C LYS A 90 -2.59 7.95 3.71
N SER A 91 -2.96 6.72 3.42
CA SER A 91 -4.34 6.30 3.34
C SER A 91 -4.49 4.94 4.01
N VAL A 92 -5.54 4.79 4.83
CA VAL A 92 -5.86 3.54 5.55
C VAL A 92 -7.27 3.12 5.15
N VAL A 93 -7.40 1.86 4.76
CA VAL A 93 -8.70 1.28 4.40
C VAL A 93 -8.92 -0.02 5.15
#